data_e20fd544c82d26cea44e01a498627745
#
_entry.id   e20fd544c82d26cea44e01a498627745
#
_cell.length_a   1.000
_cell.length_b   1.000
_cell.length_c   1.000
_cell.angle_alpha   90.00
_cell.angle_beta   90.00
_cell.angle_gamma   90.00
#
_symmetry.space_group_name_H-M   'P 1'
#
loop_
_entity.id
_entity.type
_entity.pdbx_description
1 polymer ?
#
loop_
_entity_poly.entity_id
_entity_poly.type
_entity_poly.pdbx_seq_one_letter_code
_entity_poly.pdbx_strand_id
1 'polypeptide(L)'
;MILVFDVGNTELTVGLFNGRELRGHWRVMTDVARTADEFGVLLRSLLAASGYTPDVVESAVIGSVVPRVTRPLRVACEQYFTIDEPLIVDATARLPITLDVEEPLTVGADRLINTLAASRLFARDAIVVDMGTAMTFDCITADGVFLGGVIAPGVLTASETLTRKTSKLPATELAIPARVIGRRTEECIRAGVMFGAAESIDGIVRRIKAEWPSAGEPLVVGTGGLAELFAPLCRSFDEVDPHLTLYGLSLAYELLAGD
;
A
#
# COMPACT_ATOMS: atom_id res chain seq x y z
N MET A 1 13.78 17.35 -4.63
CA MET A 1 13.04 16.07 -4.71
C MET A 1 12.34 15.79 -3.40
N ILE A 2 11.34 14.89 -3.40
CA ILE A 2 10.53 14.57 -2.21
C ILE A 2 10.71 13.09 -1.86
N LEU A 3 10.94 12.78 -0.59
CA LEU A 3 10.81 11.43 -0.06
C LEU A 3 9.37 11.18 0.40
N VAL A 4 8.78 10.10 -0.04
CA VAL A 4 7.47 9.66 0.43
C VAL A 4 7.60 8.31 1.13
N PHE A 5 6.85 8.13 2.23
CA PHE A 5 6.93 6.96 3.07
C PHE A 5 5.54 6.38 3.30
N ASP A 6 5.31 5.19 2.81
CA ASP A 6 4.16 4.37 3.18
C ASP A 6 4.58 3.40 4.27
N VAL A 7 4.11 3.65 5.50
CA VAL A 7 4.52 2.90 6.70
C VAL A 7 3.44 1.89 7.07
N GLY A 8 3.55 0.70 6.53
CA GLY A 8 2.73 -0.45 6.87
C GLY A 8 3.24 -1.22 8.09
N ASN A 9 2.43 -2.15 8.61
CA ASN A 9 2.79 -2.97 9.78
C ASN A 9 3.95 -3.94 9.55
N THR A 10 4.16 -4.40 8.33
CA THR A 10 5.22 -5.36 7.97
C THR A 10 6.33 -4.70 7.16
N GLU A 11 5.98 -3.82 6.25
CA GLU A 11 6.90 -3.13 5.36
C GLU A 11 6.71 -1.63 5.41
N LEU A 12 7.81 -0.92 5.28
CA LEU A 12 7.93 0.50 4.97
C LEU A 12 8.36 0.61 3.50
N THR A 13 7.52 1.19 2.66
CA THR A 13 7.86 1.51 1.29
C THR A 13 8.29 2.97 1.18
N VAL A 14 9.45 3.21 0.59
CA VAL A 14 10.03 4.54 0.40
C VAL A 14 10.03 4.87 -1.08
N GLY A 15 9.54 6.04 -1.46
CA GLY A 15 9.62 6.57 -2.82
C GLY A 15 10.41 7.86 -2.87
N LEU A 16 11.19 8.07 -3.93
CA LEU A 16 11.83 9.34 -4.25
C LEU A 16 11.18 9.91 -5.50
N PHE A 17 10.59 11.09 -5.39
CA PHE A 17 9.91 11.77 -6.49
C PHE A 17 10.65 13.06 -6.91
N ASN A 18 10.64 13.32 -8.22
CA ASN A 18 10.98 14.61 -8.81
C ASN A 18 9.74 15.14 -9.53
N GLY A 19 9.03 16.07 -8.91
CA GLY A 19 7.66 16.37 -9.32
C GLY A 19 6.80 15.10 -9.24
N ARG A 20 6.16 14.73 -10.36
CA ARG A 20 5.31 13.53 -10.46
C ARG A 20 6.05 12.27 -10.90
N GLU A 21 7.33 12.34 -11.17
CA GLU A 21 8.13 11.20 -11.65
C GLU A 21 8.75 10.45 -10.48
N LEU A 22 8.42 9.17 -10.34
CA LEU A 22 9.05 8.25 -9.39
C LEU A 22 10.47 7.92 -9.87
N ARG A 23 11.48 8.43 -9.19
CA ARG A 23 12.90 8.29 -9.52
C ARG A 23 13.56 7.06 -8.89
N GLY A 24 12.98 6.58 -7.82
CA GLY A 24 13.45 5.38 -7.12
C GLY A 24 12.47 4.96 -6.04
N HIS A 25 12.48 3.67 -5.72
CA HIS A 25 11.72 3.16 -4.59
C HIS A 25 12.46 2.03 -3.90
N TRP A 26 12.21 1.87 -2.60
CA TRP A 26 12.85 0.85 -1.78
C TRP A 26 11.84 0.30 -0.78
N ARG A 27 12.01 -0.96 -0.44
CA ARG A 27 11.20 -1.65 0.58
C ARG A 27 12.08 -2.03 1.74
N VAL A 28 11.65 -1.70 2.93
CA VAL A 28 12.36 -1.94 4.18
C VAL A 28 11.40 -2.61 5.16
N MET A 29 11.87 -3.59 5.91
CA MET A 29 11.05 -4.19 6.96
C MET A 29 10.70 -3.16 8.03
N THR A 30 9.42 -3.10 8.40
CA THR A 30 8.97 -2.29 9.53
C THR A 30 9.53 -2.85 10.82
N ASP A 31 10.39 -2.09 11.49
CA ASP A 31 10.93 -2.43 12.79
C ASP A 31 10.62 -1.31 13.78
N VAL A 32 9.73 -1.59 14.72
CA VAL A 32 9.25 -0.63 15.72
C VAL A 32 10.31 -0.30 16.77
N ALA A 33 11.44 -1.03 16.81
CA ALA A 33 12.55 -0.77 17.70
C ALA A 33 13.63 0.13 17.06
N ARG A 34 13.55 0.37 15.73
CA ARG A 34 14.53 1.19 15.00
C ARG A 34 14.52 2.62 15.48
N THR A 35 15.70 3.15 15.77
CA THR A 35 15.93 4.53 16.19
C THR A 35 15.92 5.50 15.00
N ALA A 36 15.84 6.81 15.29
CA ALA A 36 15.95 7.84 14.26
C ALA A 36 17.31 7.78 13.54
N ASP A 37 18.40 7.51 14.28
CA ASP A 37 19.74 7.41 13.70
C ASP A 37 19.85 6.22 12.73
N GLU A 38 19.29 5.06 13.08
CA GLU A 38 19.25 3.89 12.20
C GLU A 38 18.45 4.16 10.94
N PHE A 39 17.28 4.85 11.04
CA PHE A 39 16.54 5.30 9.86
C PHE A 39 17.37 6.26 9.01
N GLY A 40 17.98 7.27 9.60
CA GLY A 40 18.78 8.25 8.89
C GLY A 40 19.92 7.63 8.09
N VAL A 41 20.71 6.74 8.73
CA VAL A 41 21.80 6.01 8.08
C VAL A 41 21.28 5.10 6.97
N LEU A 42 20.20 4.35 7.22
CA LEU A 42 19.59 3.47 6.23
C LEU A 42 19.12 4.22 4.99
N LEU A 43 18.34 5.29 5.16
CA LEU A 43 17.78 6.09 4.07
C LEU A 43 18.89 6.73 3.23
N ARG A 44 19.91 7.30 3.86
CA ARG A 44 21.10 7.84 3.16
C ARG A 44 21.83 6.76 2.36
N SER A 45 21.95 5.56 2.91
CA SER A 45 22.59 4.43 2.22
C SER A 45 21.78 3.96 1.01
N LEU A 46 20.45 3.91 1.09
CA LEU A 46 19.57 3.57 -0.03
C LEU A 46 19.66 4.61 -1.15
N LEU A 47 19.64 5.90 -0.82
CA LEU A 47 19.83 6.98 -1.79
C LEU A 47 21.19 6.88 -2.47
N ALA A 48 22.27 6.74 -1.68
CA ALA A 48 23.62 6.65 -2.21
C ALA A 48 23.82 5.44 -3.13
N ALA A 49 23.26 4.29 -2.78
CA ALA A 49 23.28 3.09 -3.63
C ALA A 49 22.58 3.29 -4.98
N SER A 50 21.67 4.26 -5.05
CA SER A 50 20.95 4.64 -6.28
C SER A 50 21.50 5.89 -6.95
N GLY A 51 22.67 6.37 -6.51
CA GLY A 51 23.36 7.51 -7.10
C GLY A 51 22.84 8.88 -6.66
N TYR A 52 22.04 8.97 -5.61
CA TYR A 52 21.54 10.22 -5.06
C TYR A 52 22.28 10.63 -3.79
N THR A 53 22.48 11.93 -3.60
CA THR A 53 23.00 12.51 -2.36
C THR A 53 21.85 13.02 -1.49
N PRO A 54 22.01 13.11 -0.18
CA PRO A 54 20.94 13.57 0.73
C PRO A 54 20.41 14.97 0.44
N ASP A 55 21.25 15.84 -0.10
CA ASP A 55 20.95 17.25 -0.43
C ASP A 55 19.95 17.44 -1.58
N VAL A 56 19.67 16.38 -2.37
CA VAL A 56 18.60 16.45 -3.38
C VAL A 56 17.20 16.35 -2.76
N VAL A 57 17.12 15.97 -1.47
CA VAL A 57 15.84 15.79 -0.78
C VAL A 57 15.48 17.10 -0.08
N GLU A 58 14.41 17.73 -0.53
CA GLU A 58 13.91 19.03 -0.04
C GLU A 58 12.75 18.87 0.95
N SER A 59 12.02 17.75 0.86
CA SER A 59 10.83 17.53 1.66
C SER A 59 10.56 16.03 1.88
N ALA A 60 9.70 15.74 2.83
CA ALA A 60 9.23 14.37 3.09
C ALA A 60 7.75 14.32 3.42
N VAL A 61 7.10 13.23 3.02
CA VAL A 61 5.70 12.93 3.35
C VAL A 61 5.62 11.54 3.96
N ILE A 62 4.93 11.41 5.08
CA ILE A 62 4.79 10.15 5.82
C ILE A 62 3.31 9.81 5.94
N GLY A 63 2.84 8.78 5.22
CA GLY A 63 1.59 8.09 5.48
C GLY A 63 1.88 6.89 6.39
N SER A 64 1.22 6.78 7.53
CA SER A 64 1.58 5.73 8.47
C SER A 64 0.39 5.18 9.22
N VAL A 65 0.34 3.85 9.32
CA VAL A 65 -0.53 3.11 10.23
C VAL A 65 0.22 2.55 11.45
N VAL A 66 1.51 2.96 11.65
CA VAL A 66 2.36 2.50 12.75
C VAL A 66 2.95 3.68 13.52
N PRO A 67 2.23 4.24 14.52
CA PRO A 67 2.66 5.45 15.24
C PRO A 67 4.04 5.36 15.89
N ARG A 68 4.46 4.16 16.31
CA ARG A 68 5.78 3.93 16.91
C ARG A 68 6.94 4.09 15.92
N VAL A 69 6.70 3.95 14.62
CA VAL A 69 7.67 4.17 13.54
C VAL A 69 7.62 5.61 13.04
N THR A 70 6.44 6.23 13.01
CA THR A 70 6.23 7.58 12.48
C THR A 70 7.15 8.62 13.14
N ARG A 71 7.23 8.61 14.47
CA ARG A 71 8.03 9.60 15.21
C ARG A 71 9.55 9.46 14.95
N PRO A 72 10.18 8.28 15.11
CA PRO A 72 11.60 8.11 14.77
C PRO A 72 11.90 8.44 13.30
N LEU A 73 11.03 8.07 12.38
CA LEU A 73 11.20 8.37 10.96
C LEU A 73 11.15 9.88 10.68
N ARG A 74 10.21 10.62 11.29
CA ARG A 74 10.15 12.08 11.21
C ARG A 74 11.46 12.71 11.70
N VAL A 75 11.92 12.33 12.90
CA VAL A 75 13.18 12.84 13.46
C VAL A 75 14.38 12.52 12.55
N ALA A 76 14.39 11.34 11.91
CA ALA A 76 15.43 11.00 10.94
C ALA A 76 15.42 11.95 9.73
N CYS A 77 14.24 12.30 9.21
CA CYS A 77 14.10 13.27 8.13
C CYS A 77 14.63 14.65 8.54
N GLU A 78 14.25 15.12 9.72
CA GLU A 78 14.70 16.41 10.26
C GLU A 78 16.23 16.47 10.44
N GLN A 79 16.85 15.42 10.99
CA GLN A 79 18.28 15.43 11.35
C GLN A 79 19.22 15.06 10.20
N TYR A 80 18.82 14.16 9.32
CA TYR A 80 19.70 13.58 8.30
C TYR A 80 19.49 14.15 6.90
N PHE A 81 18.36 14.85 6.66
CA PHE A 81 18.03 15.46 5.38
C PHE A 81 17.76 16.97 5.47
N THR A 82 17.87 17.54 6.68
CA THR A 82 17.66 18.99 6.92
C THR A 82 16.24 19.43 6.47
N ILE A 83 15.25 18.57 6.72
CA ILE A 83 13.85 18.86 6.44
C ILE A 83 13.21 19.38 7.71
N ASP A 84 12.77 20.65 7.73
CA ASP A 84 12.27 21.29 8.95
C ASP A 84 10.98 20.63 9.48
N GLU A 85 10.06 20.28 8.59
CA GLU A 85 8.76 19.71 8.97
C GLU A 85 8.27 18.69 7.93
N PRO A 86 8.57 17.37 8.10
CA PRO A 86 7.98 16.34 7.27
C PRO A 86 6.46 16.33 7.39
N LEU A 87 5.75 16.31 6.26
CA LEU A 87 4.30 16.23 6.23
C LEU A 87 3.82 14.86 6.71
N ILE A 88 2.92 14.84 7.70
CA ILE A 88 2.28 13.62 8.16
C ILE A 88 0.87 13.56 7.58
N VAL A 89 0.55 12.45 6.91
CA VAL A 89 -0.80 12.18 6.41
C VAL A 89 -1.47 11.15 7.30
N ASP A 90 -2.54 11.57 7.95
CA ASP A 90 -3.42 10.75 8.77
C ASP A 90 -4.89 11.14 8.55
N ALA A 91 -5.81 10.59 9.33
CA ALA A 91 -7.24 10.86 9.20
C ALA A 91 -7.65 12.33 9.48
N THR A 92 -6.73 13.17 9.97
CA THR A 92 -6.95 14.61 10.20
C THR A 92 -6.43 15.48 9.07
N ALA A 93 -5.69 14.90 8.11
CA ALA A 93 -5.15 15.62 6.97
C ALA A 93 -6.27 16.17 6.08
N ARG A 94 -6.16 17.44 5.69
CA ARG A 94 -7.18 18.13 4.86
C ARG A 94 -7.00 17.77 3.36
N LEU A 95 -7.10 16.48 3.07
CA LEU A 95 -7.09 16.01 1.69
C LEU A 95 -8.42 16.37 1.00
N PRO A 96 -8.41 16.68 -0.30
CA PRO A 96 -9.62 16.96 -1.07
C PRO A 96 -10.36 15.65 -1.44
N ILE A 97 -10.72 14.90 -0.42
CA ILE A 97 -11.51 13.66 -0.46
C ILE A 97 -12.63 13.75 0.57
N THR A 98 -13.65 12.95 0.40
CA THR A 98 -14.77 12.82 1.36
C THR A 98 -14.80 11.39 1.90
N LEU A 99 -15.03 11.24 3.20
CA LEU A 99 -15.16 9.94 3.85
C LEU A 99 -16.65 9.70 4.17
N ASP A 100 -17.34 8.90 3.37
CA ASP A 100 -18.74 8.52 3.59
C ASP A 100 -18.79 7.19 4.37
N VAL A 101 -18.32 7.24 5.61
CA VAL A 101 -18.26 6.12 6.55
C VAL A 101 -18.67 6.57 7.95
N GLU A 102 -19.11 5.64 8.77
CA GLU A 102 -19.58 5.93 10.14
C GLU A 102 -18.46 6.43 11.08
N GLU A 103 -17.23 5.93 10.89
CA GLU A 103 -16.07 6.25 11.73
C GLU A 103 -14.88 6.78 10.91
N PRO A 104 -14.97 8.01 10.36
CA PRO A 104 -13.97 8.53 9.42
C PRO A 104 -12.57 8.66 10.04
N LEU A 105 -12.46 8.91 11.33
CA LEU A 105 -11.16 9.04 12.01
C LEU A 105 -10.42 7.70 12.24
N THR A 106 -11.09 6.57 11.98
CA THR A 106 -10.47 5.24 12.07
C THR A 106 -9.91 4.73 10.76
N VAL A 107 -10.13 5.47 9.66
CA VAL A 107 -9.61 5.10 8.33
C VAL A 107 -8.09 5.24 8.30
N GLY A 108 -7.40 4.18 7.92
CA GLY A 108 -5.94 4.17 7.81
C GLY A 108 -5.42 5.14 6.76
N ALA A 109 -4.22 5.68 6.99
CA ALA A 109 -3.57 6.62 6.08
C ALA A 109 -3.42 6.05 4.66
N ASP A 110 -3.07 4.78 4.53
CA ASP A 110 -2.96 4.03 3.28
C ASP A 110 -4.25 4.10 2.45
N ARG A 111 -5.41 3.91 3.07
CA ARG A 111 -6.72 3.97 2.42
C ARG A 111 -7.12 5.39 1.99
N LEU A 112 -6.76 6.40 2.79
CA LEU A 112 -6.95 7.82 2.44
C LEU A 112 -6.12 8.19 1.21
N ILE A 113 -4.88 7.76 1.21
CA ILE A 113 -3.93 7.99 0.12
C ILE A 113 -4.36 7.26 -1.16
N ASN A 114 -4.80 6.00 -1.05
CA ASN A 114 -5.34 5.27 -2.19
C ASN A 114 -6.60 5.93 -2.76
N THR A 115 -7.46 6.50 -1.88
CA THR A 115 -8.63 7.28 -2.30
C THR A 115 -8.23 8.52 -3.10
N LEU A 116 -7.27 9.28 -2.60
CA LEU A 116 -6.74 10.45 -3.29
C LEU A 116 -6.12 10.06 -4.64
N ALA A 117 -5.25 9.04 -4.64
CA ALA A 117 -4.58 8.58 -5.86
C ALA A 117 -5.59 8.13 -6.92
N ALA A 118 -6.52 7.24 -6.56
CA ALA A 118 -7.48 6.70 -7.50
C ALA A 118 -8.37 7.78 -8.13
N SER A 119 -8.91 8.70 -7.31
CA SER A 119 -9.77 9.78 -7.81
C SER A 119 -9.02 10.74 -8.74
N ARG A 120 -7.73 11.00 -8.49
CA ARG A 120 -6.93 11.96 -9.28
C ARG A 120 -6.30 11.35 -10.52
N LEU A 121 -5.88 10.08 -10.47
CA LEU A 121 -5.21 9.43 -11.58
C LEU A 121 -6.19 8.85 -12.59
N PHE A 122 -7.30 8.28 -12.12
CA PHE A 122 -8.26 7.60 -13.01
C PHE A 122 -9.48 8.46 -13.34
N ALA A 123 -9.85 9.43 -12.51
CA ALA A 123 -11.00 10.31 -12.67
C ALA A 123 -12.32 9.55 -12.99
N ARG A 124 -12.49 8.37 -12.37
CA ARG A 124 -13.67 7.50 -12.46
C ARG A 124 -13.84 6.70 -11.18
N ASP A 125 -15.02 6.11 -11.01
CA ASP A 125 -15.28 5.18 -9.91
C ASP A 125 -14.27 4.04 -9.94
N ALA A 126 -13.75 3.66 -8.77
CA ALA A 126 -12.71 2.64 -8.65
C ALA A 126 -12.89 1.75 -7.41
N ILE A 127 -12.44 0.50 -7.54
CA ILE A 127 -12.17 -0.41 -6.44
C ILE A 127 -10.66 -0.61 -6.41
N VAL A 128 -9.98 -0.07 -5.40
CA VAL A 128 -8.55 -0.32 -5.20
C VAL A 128 -8.38 -1.56 -4.34
N VAL A 129 -7.69 -2.56 -4.86
CA VAL A 129 -7.34 -3.80 -4.14
C VAL A 129 -5.88 -3.72 -3.75
N ASP A 130 -5.61 -3.39 -2.49
CA ASP A 130 -4.25 -3.33 -1.96
C ASP A 130 -3.85 -4.68 -1.35
N MET A 131 -2.79 -5.25 -1.87
CA MET A 131 -2.29 -6.57 -1.50
C MET A 131 -1.09 -6.49 -0.56
N GLY A 132 -1.35 -6.02 0.66
CA GLY A 132 -0.38 -5.86 1.75
C GLY A 132 -0.47 -6.95 2.83
N THR A 133 -0.12 -6.57 4.08
CA THR A 133 -0.27 -7.41 5.29
C THR A 133 -1.72 -7.82 5.52
N ALA A 134 -2.65 -6.87 5.35
CA ALA A 134 -4.05 -7.11 5.07
C ALA A 134 -4.28 -6.93 3.56
N MET A 135 -5.33 -7.53 3.05
CA MET A 135 -5.83 -7.25 1.72
C MET A 135 -7.04 -6.33 1.86
N THR A 136 -6.94 -5.10 1.36
CA THR A 136 -8.04 -4.14 1.45
C THR A 136 -8.69 -3.93 0.09
N PHE A 137 -9.98 -3.61 0.10
CA PHE A 137 -10.77 -3.26 -1.07
C PHE A 137 -11.39 -1.90 -0.78
N ASP A 138 -10.88 -0.86 -1.39
CA ASP A 138 -11.32 0.50 -1.18
C ASP A 138 -12.28 0.92 -2.29
N CYS A 139 -13.51 1.28 -1.91
CA CYS A 139 -14.56 1.69 -2.85
C CYS A 139 -14.57 3.21 -2.95
N ILE A 140 -14.28 3.74 -4.14
CA ILE A 140 -13.98 5.16 -4.35
C ILE A 140 -14.76 5.67 -5.54
N THR A 141 -15.46 6.80 -5.38
CA THR A 141 -16.12 7.47 -6.52
C THR A 141 -15.16 8.36 -7.31
N ALA A 142 -15.52 8.70 -8.53
CA ALA A 142 -14.77 9.62 -9.39
C ALA A 142 -14.49 10.98 -8.70
N ASP A 143 -15.42 11.44 -7.87
CA ASP A 143 -15.32 12.71 -7.14
C ASP A 143 -14.46 12.61 -5.86
N GLY A 144 -13.84 11.45 -5.59
CA GLY A 144 -12.99 11.24 -4.42
C GLY A 144 -13.76 11.00 -3.12
N VAL A 145 -14.95 10.40 -3.20
CA VAL A 145 -15.67 9.91 -2.02
C VAL A 145 -15.26 8.48 -1.73
N PHE A 146 -14.73 8.26 -0.54
CA PHE A 146 -14.47 6.93 0.00
C PHE A 146 -15.76 6.36 0.60
N LEU A 147 -16.33 5.37 -0.05
CA LEU A 147 -17.60 4.72 0.34
C LEU A 147 -17.42 3.65 1.42
N GLY A 148 -16.18 3.38 1.83
CA GLY A 148 -15.83 2.25 2.67
C GLY A 148 -15.19 1.12 1.87
N GLY A 149 -15.31 -0.12 2.35
CA GLY A 149 -14.73 -1.24 1.63
C GLY A 149 -14.62 -2.52 2.47
N VAL A 150 -13.74 -3.43 2.06
CA VAL A 150 -13.54 -4.73 2.70
C VAL A 150 -12.09 -4.84 3.18
N ILE A 151 -11.89 -5.50 4.30
CA ILE A 151 -10.56 -5.87 4.82
C ILE A 151 -10.54 -7.39 4.99
N ALA A 152 -9.60 -8.04 4.34
CA ALA A 152 -9.39 -9.48 4.42
C ALA A 152 -7.94 -9.81 4.85
N PRO A 153 -7.68 -11.03 5.32
CA PRO A 153 -6.31 -11.44 5.59
C PRO A 153 -5.44 -11.37 4.33
N GLY A 154 -4.27 -10.73 4.44
CA GLY A 154 -3.30 -10.70 3.34
C GLY A 154 -2.75 -12.11 3.05
N VAL A 155 -2.25 -12.30 1.83
CA VAL A 155 -1.80 -13.61 1.33
C VAL A 155 -0.66 -14.19 2.18
N LEU A 156 0.34 -13.35 2.49
CA LEU A 156 1.46 -13.75 3.36
C LEU A 156 0.97 -14.09 4.76
N THR A 157 0.12 -13.26 5.35
CA THR A 157 -0.48 -13.48 6.67
C THR A 157 -1.24 -14.80 6.74
N ALA A 158 -2.02 -15.13 5.70
CA ALA A 158 -2.76 -16.38 5.60
C ALA A 158 -1.80 -17.59 5.51
N SER A 159 -0.77 -17.50 4.66
CA SER A 159 0.25 -18.54 4.46
C SER A 159 1.06 -18.80 5.76
N GLU A 160 1.54 -17.75 6.41
CA GLU A 160 2.28 -17.84 7.67
C GLU A 160 1.42 -18.42 8.79
N THR A 161 0.13 -18.08 8.81
CA THR A 161 -0.80 -18.62 9.81
C THR A 161 -0.96 -20.13 9.66
N LEU A 162 -1.02 -20.66 8.43
CA LEU A 162 -1.05 -22.11 8.20
C LEU A 162 0.19 -22.80 8.78
N THR A 163 1.37 -22.28 8.50
CA THR A 163 2.63 -22.83 9.02
C THR A 163 2.71 -22.73 10.55
N ARG A 164 2.36 -21.59 11.12
CA ARG A 164 2.46 -21.36 12.58
C ARG A 164 1.45 -22.12 13.40
N LYS A 165 0.22 -22.32 12.87
CA LYS A 165 -0.90 -22.98 13.58
C LYS A 165 -0.95 -24.48 13.39
N THR A 166 -0.09 -25.07 12.55
CA THR A 166 -0.09 -26.49 12.27
C THR A 166 1.28 -27.11 12.53
N SER A 167 1.30 -28.37 12.97
CA SER A 167 2.56 -29.06 13.33
C SER A 167 3.32 -29.63 12.13
N LYS A 168 2.68 -29.76 10.96
CA LYS A 168 3.21 -30.53 9.82
C LYS A 168 3.21 -29.78 8.50
N LEU A 169 2.62 -28.58 8.44
CA LEU A 169 2.60 -27.80 7.22
C LEU A 169 3.88 -26.92 7.16
N PRO A 170 4.74 -27.15 6.16
CA PRO A 170 5.96 -26.36 6.00
C PRO A 170 5.65 -24.94 5.46
N ALA A 171 6.56 -24.02 5.71
CA ALA A 171 6.57 -22.73 5.00
C ALA A 171 6.76 -23.00 3.50
N THR A 172 6.01 -22.26 2.68
CA THR A 172 6.00 -22.45 1.24
C THR A 172 6.16 -21.09 0.56
N GLU A 173 7.04 -21.01 -0.42
CA GLU A 173 7.23 -19.83 -1.25
C GLU A 173 5.96 -19.51 -2.06
N LEU A 174 5.61 -18.23 -2.15
CA LEU A 174 4.53 -17.76 -3.01
C LEU A 174 5.01 -17.73 -4.48
N ALA A 175 4.46 -18.64 -5.25
CA ALA A 175 4.69 -18.72 -6.70
C ALA A 175 3.42 -19.28 -7.36
N ILE A 176 3.19 -18.92 -8.62
CA ILE A 176 2.02 -19.38 -9.36
C ILE A 176 2.09 -20.91 -9.53
N PRO A 177 1.09 -21.67 -9.03
CA PRO A 177 1.11 -23.12 -9.15
C PRO A 177 0.86 -23.57 -10.58
N ALA A 178 1.61 -24.57 -11.03
CA ALA A 178 1.40 -25.16 -12.37
C ALA A 178 0.06 -25.93 -12.49
N ARG A 179 -0.54 -26.31 -11.37
CA ARG A 179 -1.79 -27.08 -11.29
C ARG A 179 -2.50 -26.84 -9.95
N VAL A 180 -3.81 -27.01 -9.95
CA VAL A 180 -4.64 -26.88 -8.75
C VAL A 180 -4.48 -28.09 -7.82
N ILE A 181 -4.47 -29.31 -8.39
CA ILE A 181 -4.34 -30.53 -7.62
C ILE A 181 -2.85 -30.82 -7.38
N GLY A 182 -2.34 -30.37 -6.23
CA GLY A 182 -0.97 -30.66 -5.79
C GLY A 182 -0.79 -32.14 -5.43
N ARG A 183 0.41 -32.67 -5.62
CA ARG A 183 0.80 -34.03 -5.27
C ARG A 183 1.76 -34.13 -4.09
N ARG A 184 2.25 -32.96 -3.62
CA ARG A 184 3.08 -32.78 -2.42
C ARG A 184 2.43 -31.76 -1.52
N THR A 185 2.67 -31.85 -0.22
CA THR A 185 2.09 -30.92 0.75
C THR A 185 2.36 -29.46 0.41
N GLU A 186 3.58 -29.12 0.00
CA GLU A 186 3.96 -27.78 -0.43
C GLU A 186 3.16 -27.30 -1.66
N GLU A 187 2.96 -28.18 -2.66
CA GLU A 187 2.15 -27.87 -3.84
C GLU A 187 0.67 -27.62 -3.45
N CYS A 188 0.15 -28.42 -2.52
CA CYS A 188 -1.23 -28.26 -2.02
C CYS A 188 -1.40 -26.94 -1.27
N ILE A 189 -0.45 -26.58 -0.39
CA ILE A 189 -0.46 -25.31 0.34
C ILE A 189 -0.38 -24.15 -0.67
N ARG A 190 0.58 -24.19 -1.57
CA ARG A 190 0.77 -23.14 -2.59
C ARG A 190 -0.49 -22.96 -3.44
N ALA A 191 -1.09 -24.05 -3.93
CA ALA A 191 -2.32 -24.00 -4.71
C ALA A 191 -3.48 -23.39 -3.92
N GLY A 192 -3.65 -23.80 -2.66
CA GLY A 192 -4.69 -23.28 -1.78
C GLY A 192 -4.52 -21.81 -1.47
N VAL A 193 -3.30 -21.37 -1.16
CA VAL A 193 -3.00 -19.97 -0.85
C VAL A 193 -3.17 -19.08 -2.10
N MET A 194 -2.57 -19.45 -3.22
CA MET A 194 -2.56 -18.62 -4.43
C MET A 194 -3.93 -18.56 -5.10
N PHE A 195 -4.51 -19.71 -5.42
CA PHE A 195 -5.83 -19.75 -6.06
C PHE A 195 -6.95 -19.30 -5.11
N GLY A 196 -6.85 -19.66 -3.80
CA GLY A 196 -7.83 -19.22 -2.81
C GLY A 196 -7.86 -17.71 -2.66
N ALA A 197 -6.70 -17.03 -2.66
CA ALA A 197 -6.63 -15.57 -2.64
C ALA A 197 -7.17 -14.95 -3.93
N ALA A 198 -6.81 -15.49 -5.11
CA ALA A 198 -7.32 -14.97 -6.39
C ALA A 198 -8.85 -15.07 -6.49
N GLU A 199 -9.42 -16.22 -6.14
CA GLU A 199 -10.88 -16.42 -6.14
C GLU A 199 -11.58 -15.56 -5.06
N SER A 200 -10.90 -15.31 -3.93
CA SER A 200 -11.40 -14.37 -2.91
C SER A 200 -11.46 -12.94 -3.46
N ILE A 201 -10.42 -12.49 -4.14
CA ILE A 201 -10.38 -11.17 -4.79
C ILE A 201 -11.52 -11.05 -5.79
N ASP A 202 -11.61 -11.95 -6.77
CA ASP A 202 -12.64 -11.93 -7.80
C ASP A 202 -14.05 -12.02 -7.20
N GLY A 203 -14.21 -12.86 -6.16
CA GLY A 203 -15.47 -13.03 -5.46
C GLY A 203 -15.92 -11.81 -4.69
N ILE A 204 -15.00 -11.11 -4.00
CA ILE A 204 -15.29 -9.89 -3.26
C ILE A 204 -15.58 -8.75 -4.23
N VAL A 205 -14.75 -8.54 -5.25
CA VAL A 205 -14.96 -7.51 -6.28
C VAL A 205 -16.34 -7.67 -6.94
N ARG A 206 -16.71 -8.91 -7.31
CA ARG A 206 -18.04 -9.17 -7.88
C ARG A 206 -19.17 -8.78 -6.93
N ARG A 207 -19.04 -8.99 -5.61
CA ARG A 207 -20.03 -8.58 -4.61
C ARG A 207 -20.08 -7.07 -4.46
N ILE A 208 -18.94 -6.41 -4.41
CA ILE A 208 -18.85 -4.94 -4.36
C ILE A 208 -19.53 -4.33 -5.60
N LYS A 209 -19.22 -4.83 -6.82
CA LYS A 209 -19.84 -4.36 -8.05
C LYS A 209 -21.36 -4.55 -8.04
N ALA A 210 -21.87 -5.61 -7.42
CA ALA A 210 -23.32 -5.86 -7.30
C ALA A 210 -24.04 -4.89 -6.33
N GLU A 211 -23.31 -4.29 -5.39
CA GLU A 211 -23.80 -3.30 -4.41
C GLU A 211 -23.44 -1.86 -4.83
N TRP A 212 -22.76 -1.68 -5.99
CA TRP A 212 -22.26 -0.36 -6.40
C TRP A 212 -23.39 0.66 -6.58
N PRO A 213 -23.28 1.87 -5.99
CA PRO A 213 -24.41 2.80 -5.93
C PRO A 213 -24.75 3.48 -7.28
N SER A 214 -23.83 3.49 -8.24
CA SER A 214 -24.02 4.11 -9.56
C SER A 214 -24.24 3.06 -10.65
N ALA A 215 -24.77 3.49 -11.80
CA ALA A 215 -25.03 2.62 -12.94
C ALA A 215 -23.74 2.24 -13.74
N GLY A 216 -22.60 2.88 -13.43
CA GLY A 216 -21.31 2.59 -14.06
C GLY A 216 -20.58 1.44 -13.38
N GLU A 217 -19.75 0.71 -14.13
CA GLU A 217 -18.83 -0.25 -13.53
C GLU A 217 -17.58 0.46 -13.02
N PRO A 218 -17.18 0.29 -11.72
CA PRO A 218 -15.94 0.83 -11.20
C PRO A 218 -14.74 0.12 -11.83
N LEU A 219 -13.66 0.89 -12.07
CA LEU A 219 -12.36 0.38 -12.44
C LEU A 219 -11.80 -0.44 -11.27
N VAL A 220 -11.21 -1.60 -11.53
CA VAL A 220 -10.56 -2.42 -10.51
C VAL A 220 -9.06 -2.32 -10.64
N VAL A 221 -8.42 -1.72 -9.64
CA VAL A 221 -6.97 -1.47 -9.64
C VAL A 221 -6.31 -2.32 -8.56
N GLY A 222 -5.39 -3.20 -8.98
CA GLY A 222 -4.53 -3.93 -8.04
C GLY A 222 -3.32 -3.09 -7.66
N THR A 223 -3.02 -3.00 -6.36
CA THR A 223 -1.81 -2.33 -5.83
C THR A 223 -1.20 -3.14 -4.69
N GLY A 224 -0.08 -2.67 -4.16
CA GLY A 224 0.66 -3.34 -3.10
C GLY A 224 1.67 -4.37 -3.62
N GLY A 225 2.47 -4.90 -2.70
CA GLY A 225 3.67 -5.68 -3.02
C GLY A 225 3.45 -7.01 -3.74
N LEU A 226 2.21 -7.53 -3.76
CA LEU A 226 1.87 -8.79 -4.43
C LEU A 226 0.98 -8.61 -5.66
N ALA A 227 0.57 -7.39 -6.00
CA ALA A 227 -0.38 -7.14 -7.08
C ALA A 227 0.09 -7.70 -8.45
N GLU A 228 1.36 -7.47 -8.80
CA GLU A 228 1.93 -8.00 -10.05
C GLU A 228 1.97 -9.54 -10.10
N LEU A 229 2.24 -10.19 -8.95
CA LEU A 229 2.23 -11.66 -8.87
C LEU A 229 0.82 -12.23 -9.08
N PHE A 230 -0.20 -11.51 -8.63
CA PHE A 230 -1.60 -11.92 -8.72
C PHE A 230 -2.31 -11.46 -10.00
N ALA A 231 -1.76 -10.48 -10.73
CA ALA A 231 -2.32 -9.98 -11.98
C ALA A 231 -2.75 -11.10 -12.98
N PRO A 232 -1.93 -12.14 -13.24
CA PRO A 232 -2.32 -13.20 -14.16
C PRO A 232 -3.35 -14.18 -13.57
N LEU A 233 -3.66 -14.12 -12.28
CA LEU A 233 -4.59 -15.02 -11.59
C LEU A 233 -5.96 -14.38 -11.36
N CYS A 234 -6.01 -13.07 -11.16
CA CYS A 234 -7.24 -12.32 -10.90
C CYS A 234 -7.88 -11.85 -12.22
N ARG A 235 -9.14 -12.22 -12.43
CA ARG A 235 -9.91 -11.83 -13.63
C ARG A 235 -10.54 -10.45 -13.50
N SER A 236 -10.67 -9.98 -12.26
CA SER A 236 -11.31 -8.72 -11.95
C SER A 236 -10.42 -7.50 -12.09
N PHE A 237 -9.10 -7.65 -12.15
CA PHE A 237 -8.19 -6.53 -12.32
C PHE A 237 -8.27 -5.96 -13.73
N ASP A 238 -8.61 -4.68 -13.82
CA ASP A 238 -8.55 -3.92 -15.06
C ASP A 238 -7.16 -3.30 -15.24
N GLU A 239 -6.55 -2.84 -14.13
CA GLU A 239 -5.21 -2.24 -14.08
C GLU A 239 -4.43 -2.74 -12.86
N VAL A 240 -3.10 -2.68 -12.94
CA VAL A 240 -2.20 -2.95 -11.82
C VAL A 240 -1.17 -1.83 -11.75
N ASP A 241 -1.18 -1.12 -10.61
CA ASP A 241 -0.18 -0.11 -10.28
C ASP A 241 0.42 -0.40 -8.90
N PRO A 242 1.60 -1.03 -8.83
CA PRO A 242 2.23 -1.39 -7.56
C PRO A 242 2.68 -0.18 -6.72
N HIS A 243 2.67 1.01 -7.30
CA HIS A 243 3.14 2.25 -6.67
C HIS A 243 2.03 3.27 -6.40
N LEU A 244 0.76 2.89 -6.54
CA LEU A 244 -0.40 3.77 -6.39
C LEU A 244 -0.35 4.58 -5.08
N THR A 245 -0.05 3.92 -3.96
CA THR A 245 0.06 4.58 -2.65
C THR A 245 1.20 5.61 -2.61
N LEU A 246 2.35 5.32 -3.23
CA LEU A 246 3.45 6.28 -3.32
C LEU A 246 3.07 7.51 -4.17
N TYR A 247 2.37 7.30 -5.29
CA TYR A 247 1.84 8.41 -6.10
C TYR A 247 0.83 9.23 -5.30
N GLY A 248 -0.05 8.59 -4.54
CA GLY A 248 -1.01 9.28 -3.68
C GLY A 248 -0.34 10.14 -2.60
N LEU A 249 0.75 9.67 -2.00
CA LEU A 249 1.56 10.46 -1.05
C LEU A 249 2.22 11.67 -1.72
N SER A 250 2.76 11.51 -2.93
CA SER A 250 3.32 12.61 -3.70
C SER A 250 2.26 13.66 -4.03
N LEU A 251 1.04 13.22 -4.43
CA LEU A 251 -0.09 14.12 -4.67
C LEU A 251 -0.56 14.83 -3.38
N ALA A 252 -0.58 14.13 -2.25
CA ALA A 252 -0.92 14.74 -0.97
C ALA A 252 0.04 15.88 -0.61
N TYR A 253 1.32 15.72 -0.87
CA TYR A 253 2.30 16.78 -0.70
C TYR A 253 2.02 17.97 -1.61
N GLU A 254 1.80 17.75 -2.92
CA GLU A 254 1.51 18.85 -3.87
C GLU A 254 0.30 19.69 -3.41
N LEU A 255 -0.70 19.05 -2.80
CA LEU A 255 -1.93 19.71 -2.38
C LEU A 255 -1.83 20.40 -1.04
N LEU A 256 -1.07 19.84 -0.09
CA LEU A 256 -1.00 20.35 1.29
C LEU A 256 0.18 21.29 1.55
N ALA A 257 1.25 21.19 0.76
CA ALA A 257 2.43 22.08 0.89
C ALA A 257 2.30 23.39 0.07
N GLY A 258 1.27 23.48 -0.78
CA GLY A 258 0.98 24.68 -1.58
C GLY A 258 0.04 25.70 -0.92
N ASP A 259 -0.53 25.34 0.23
CA ASP A 259 -1.36 26.21 1.07
C ASP A 259 -0.53 26.83 2.23
#